data_7d1c9ebce10a26b66f2d724934460351
#
_entry.id   7d1c9ebce10a26b66f2d724934460351
#
_cell.length_a   1.000
_cell.length_b   1.000
_cell.length_c   1.000
_cell.angle_alpha   90.00
_cell.angle_beta   90.00
_cell.angle_gamma   90.00
#
_symmetry.space_group_name_H-M   'P 1'
#
loop_
_entity.id
_entity.type
_entity.pdbx_description
1 polymer ?
#
loop_
_entity_poly.entity_id
_entity_poly.type
_entity_poly.pdbx_seq_one_letter_code
_entity_poly.pdbx_strand_id
1 'polypeptide(L)'
;MVGGYPVITLCGSTRFKDAFEQANKRLTLEGNIVISVGLYGHSGDAEVWEGMDEDTLTATKVMLDDMHKRKIDLADEIFVINVGGYIGSSTRSEIAYAQSQGKPVRYLEPPAQT
;
A
#
# COMPACT_ATOMS: atom_id res chain seq x y z
N MET A 1 -15.32 -5.77 7.19
CA MET A 1 -15.27 -5.48 8.64
C MET A 1 -14.97 -6.74 9.42
N VAL A 2 -14.23 -6.62 10.47
CA VAL A 2 -13.91 -7.73 11.36
C VAL A 2 -14.20 -7.27 12.80
N GLY A 3 -15.06 -7.98 13.51
CA GLY A 3 -15.43 -7.62 14.88
C GLY A 3 -16.03 -6.23 15.03
N GLY A 4 -16.62 -5.71 13.96
CA GLY A 4 -17.16 -4.35 13.92
C GLY A 4 -16.16 -3.27 13.53
N TYR A 5 -14.92 -3.62 13.22
CA TYR A 5 -13.88 -2.66 12.81
C TYR A 5 -13.67 -2.71 11.29
N PRO A 6 -13.65 -1.56 10.61
CA PRO A 6 -13.29 -1.53 9.19
C PRO A 6 -11.84 -1.98 8.98
N VAL A 7 -11.57 -2.61 7.85
CA VAL A 7 -10.22 -3.02 7.46
C VAL A 7 -9.75 -2.12 6.33
N ILE A 8 -8.60 -1.48 6.51
CA ILE A 8 -8.02 -0.54 5.55
C ILE A 8 -6.64 -1.03 5.15
N THR A 9 -6.39 -1.17 3.85
CA THR A 9 -5.05 -1.48 3.33
C THR A 9 -4.40 -0.21 2.82
N LEU A 10 -3.16 0.04 3.27
CA LEU A 10 -2.35 1.17 2.82
C LEU A 10 -1.66 0.82 1.51
N CYS A 11 -1.73 1.72 0.55
CA CYS A 11 -1.06 1.61 -0.75
C CYS A 11 -0.21 2.85 -0.98
N GLY A 12 0.88 2.73 -1.71
CA GLY A 12 1.74 3.87 -2.00
C GLY A 12 3.18 3.47 -2.22
N SER A 13 4.01 4.43 -2.58
CA SER A 13 5.44 4.20 -2.76
C SER A 13 6.12 3.92 -1.42
N THR A 14 6.95 2.87 -1.40
CA THR A 14 7.70 2.50 -0.19
C THR A 14 8.78 3.53 0.17
N ARG A 15 8.97 4.57 -0.63
CA ARG A 15 9.82 5.71 -0.28
C ARG A 15 9.22 6.56 0.85
N PHE A 16 7.92 6.45 1.09
CA PHE A 16 7.21 7.27 2.07
C PHE A 16 6.99 6.53 3.39
N LYS A 17 8.05 5.92 3.91
CA LYS A 17 8.00 5.12 5.15
C LYS A 17 7.35 5.87 6.31
N ASP A 18 7.79 7.10 6.58
CA ASP A 18 7.28 7.88 7.71
C ASP A 18 5.79 8.19 7.56
N ALA A 19 5.35 8.52 6.35
CA ALA A 19 3.94 8.78 6.07
C ALA A 19 3.08 7.54 6.24
N PHE A 20 3.59 6.36 5.84
CA PHE A 20 2.93 5.08 6.10
C PHE A 20 2.76 4.84 7.59
N GLU A 21 3.82 5.03 8.37
CA GLU A 21 3.78 4.80 9.81
C GLU A 21 2.82 5.75 10.52
N GLN A 22 2.83 7.04 10.14
CA GLN A 22 1.92 8.03 10.69
C GLN A 22 0.46 7.74 10.35
N ALA A 23 0.19 7.38 9.10
CA ALA A 23 -1.17 7.04 8.68
C ALA A 23 -1.68 5.79 9.40
N ASN A 24 -0.82 4.76 9.53
CA ASN A 24 -1.16 3.53 10.24
C ASN A 24 -1.57 3.86 11.68
N LYS A 25 -0.75 4.64 12.38
CA LYS A 25 -1.01 5.04 13.76
C LYS A 25 -2.34 5.79 13.89
N ARG A 26 -2.54 6.78 13.02
CA ARG A 26 -3.77 7.59 13.05
C ARG A 26 -5.01 6.74 12.80
N LEU A 27 -5.00 5.93 11.74
CA LEU A 27 -6.16 5.11 11.38
C LEU A 27 -6.45 4.05 12.44
N THR A 28 -5.40 3.49 13.04
CA THR A 28 -5.55 2.53 14.14
C THR A 28 -6.23 3.18 15.34
N LEU A 29 -5.82 4.38 15.71
CA LEU A 29 -6.42 5.11 16.83
C LEU A 29 -7.86 5.53 16.54
N GLU A 30 -8.23 5.65 15.28
CA GLU A 30 -9.60 5.94 14.85
C GLU A 30 -10.50 4.70 14.84
N GLY A 31 -9.96 3.53 15.15
CA GLY A 31 -10.74 2.29 15.24
C GLY A 31 -10.71 1.43 14.00
N ASN A 32 -9.68 1.52 13.18
CA ASN A 32 -9.55 0.70 11.97
C ASN A 32 -8.48 -0.37 12.13
N ILE A 33 -8.71 -1.53 11.53
CA ILE A 33 -7.68 -2.55 11.36
C ILE A 33 -6.88 -2.15 10.13
N VAL A 34 -5.56 -1.94 10.29
CA VAL A 34 -4.72 -1.47 9.20
C VAL A 34 -3.80 -2.57 8.70
N ILE A 35 -3.79 -2.78 7.39
CA ILE A 35 -2.87 -3.68 6.70
C ILE A 35 -1.90 -2.78 5.92
N SER A 36 -0.62 -2.93 6.19
CA SER A 36 0.42 -2.10 5.56
C SER A 36 1.38 -2.95 4.75
N VAL A 37 2.45 -2.32 4.23
CA VAL A 37 3.53 -3.01 3.53
C VAL A 37 4.48 -3.63 4.56
N GLY A 38 5.10 -4.74 4.18
CA GLY A 38 6.08 -5.41 5.05
C GLY A 38 7.51 -4.96 4.81
N LEU A 39 7.78 -4.30 3.69
CA LEU A 39 9.12 -3.88 3.29
C LEU A 39 9.09 -2.47 2.74
N TYR A 40 10.07 -1.68 3.10
CA TYR A 40 10.29 -0.34 2.55
C TYR A 40 11.58 -0.36 1.71
N GLY A 41 11.52 -1.03 0.57
CA GLY A 41 12.70 -1.23 -0.28
C GLY A 41 13.38 0.06 -0.76
N HIS A 42 12.67 1.19 -0.74
CA HIS A 42 13.24 2.49 -1.08
C HIS A 42 13.56 3.34 0.16
N SER A 43 13.33 2.83 1.37
CA SER A 43 13.47 3.61 2.61
C SER A 43 13.88 2.72 3.78
N GLY A 44 15.09 2.17 3.73
CA GLY A 44 15.68 1.45 4.85
C GLY A 44 15.81 -0.05 4.69
N ASP A 45 15.14 -0.65 3.71
CA ASP A 45 15.20 -2.10 3.49
C ASP A 45 15.87 -2.46 2.15
N ALA A 46 16.72 -1.56 1.63
CA ALA A 46 17.38 -1.78 0.33
C ALA A 46 18.26 -3.02 0.33
N GLU A 47 18.83 -3.40 1.49
CA GLU A 47 19.69 -4.57 1.60
C GLU A 47 18.96 -5.88 1.28
N VAL A 48 17.64 -5.90 1.36
CA VAL A 48 16.84 -7.08 1.00
C VAL A 48 17.08 -7.49 -0.45
N TRP A 49 17.30 -6.49 -1.32
CA TRP A 49 17.52 -6.75 -2.75
C TRP A 49 18.95 -7.11 -3.07
N GLU A 50 19.89 -6.80 -2.18
CA GLU A 50 21.31 -7.08 -2.38
C GLU A 50 21.55 -8.59 -2.33
N GLY A 51 22.36 -9.09 -3.26
CA GLY A 51 22.65 -10.51 -3.33
C GLY A 51 21.61 -11.37 -4.01
N MET A 52 20.47 -10.83 -4.40
CA MET A 52 19.51 -11.57 -5.22
C MET A 52 19.99 -11.59 -6.68
N ASP A 53 19.91 -12.76 -7.32
CA ASP A 53 20.10 -12.82 -8.75
C ASP A 53 18.88 -12.20 -9.46
N GLU A 54 19.01 -11.96 -10.77
CA GLU A 54 17.98 -11.29 -11.55
C GLU A 54 16.65 -12.05 -11.55
N ASP A 55 16.71 -13.37 -11.66
CA ASP A 55 15.50 -14.20 -11.68
C ASP A 55 14.77 -14.18 -10.34
N THR A 56 15.51 -14.29 -9.24
CA THR A 56 14.96 -14.22 -7.90
C THR A 56 14.36 -12.85 -7.63
N LEU A 57 15.05 -11.79 -8.03
CA LEU A 57 14.57 -10.42 -7.86
C LEU A 57 13.24 -10.21 -8.59
N THR A 58 13.16 -10.65 -9.86
CA THR A 58 11.94 -10.53 -10.66
C THR A 58 10.78 -11.31 -10.04
N ALA A 59 11.03 -12.56 -9.66
CA ALA A 59 10.01 -13.41 -9.05
C ALA A 59 9.51 -12.83 -7.72
N THR A 60 10.42 -12.27 -6.92
CA THR A 60 10.07 -11.65 -5.65
C THR A 60 9.18 -10.42 -5.86
N LYS A 61 9.51 -9.57 -6.83
CA LYS A 61 8.69 -8.39 -7.14
C LYS A 61 7.29 -8.78 -7.62
N VAL A 62 7.19 -9.79 -8.47
CA VAL A 62 5.89 -10.30 -8.94
C VAL A 62 5.07 -10.82 -7.75
N MET A 63 5.69 -11.57 -6.87
CA MET A 63 5.04 -12.11 -5.67
C MET A 63 4.55 -10.99 -4.75
N LEU A 64 5.37 -9.97 -4.51
CA LEU A 64 4.99 -8.84 -3.64
C LEU A 64 3.84 -8.03 -4.24
N ASP A 65 3.84 -7.82 -5.55
CA ASP A 65 2.74 -7.11 -6.22
C ASP A 65 1.44 -7.91 -6.12
N ASP A 66 1.49 -9.20 -6.32
CA ASP A 66 0.31 -10.06 -6.19
C ASP A 66 -0.17 -10.11 -4.74
N MET A 67 0.75 -10.28 -3.80
CA MET A 67 0.42 -10.31 -2.38
C MET A 67 -0.28 -9.03 -1.94
N HIS A 68 0.15 -7.88 -2.44
CA HIS A 68 -0.48 -6.62 -2.06
C HIS A 68 -1.92 -6.54 -2.55
N LYS A 69 -2.21 -7.10 -3.73
CA LYS A 69 -3.59 -7.21 -4.20
C LYS A 69 -4.43 -8.13 -3.32
N ARG A 70 -3.81 -9.20 -2.75
CA ARG A 70 -4.50 -10.04 -1.77
C ARG A 70 -4.80 -9.26 -0.49
N LYS A 71 -3.89 -8.36 -0.07
CA LYS A 71 -4.17 -7.46 1.06
C LYS A 71 -5.36 -6.54 0.76
N ILE A 72 -5.49 -6.08 -0.47
CA ILE A 72 -6.65 -5.29 -0.91
C ILE A 72 -7.92 -6.14 -0.86
N ASP A 73 -7.84 -7.41 -1.24
CA ASP A 73 -8.99 -8.32 -1.16
C ASP A 73 -9.52 -8.44 0.27
N LEU A 74 -8.63 -8.40 1.27
CA LEU A 74 -9.00 -8.50 2.67
C LEU A 74 -9.60 -7.21 3.24
N ALA A 75 -9.46 -6.10 2.54
CA ALA A 75 -9.82 -4.78 3.05
C ALA A 75 -11.23 -4.37 2.63
N ASP A 76 -11.82 -3.49 3.42
CA ASP A 76 -13.07 -2.81 3.07
C ASP A 76 -12.79 -1.63 2.15
N GLU A 77 -11.64 -0.99 2.32
CA GLU A 77 -11.20 0.15 1.50
C GLU A 77 -9.68 0.22 1.48
N ILE A 78 -9.15 1.04 0.57
CA ILE A 78 -7.71 1.33 0.56
C ILE A 78 -7.48 2.81 0.89
N PHE A 79 -6.29 3.09 1.44
CA PHE A 79 -5.84 4.43 1.75
C PHE A 79 -4.49 4.64 1.06
N VAL A 80 -4.46 5.59 0.13
CA VAL A 80 -3.28 5.84 -0.71
C VAL A 80 -2.38 6.89 -0.07
N ILE A 81 -1.12 6.52 0.17
CA ILE A 81 -0.09 7.42 0.70
C ILE A 81 0.56 8.13 -0.48
N ASN A 82 0.03 9.29 -0.83
CA ASN A 82 0.46 10.05 -2.01
C ASN A 82 1.09 11.39 -1.61
N VAL A 83 2.21 11.32 -0.87
CA VAL A 83 2.93 12.51 -0.44
C VAL A 83 3.30 13.38 -1.64
N GLY A 84 2.96 14.67 -1.57
CA GLY A 84 3.18 15.60 -2.68
C GLY A 84 2.38 15.28 -3.93
N GLY A 85 1.35 14.43 -3.81
CA GLY A 85 0.55 13.99 -4.94
C GLY A 85 1.16 12.84 -5.75
N TYR A 86 2.33 12.34 -5.35
CA TYR A 86 3.03 11.30 -6.10
C TYR A 86 2.30 9.95 -6.02
N ILE A 87 2.02 9.38 -7.19
CA ILE A 87 1.44 8.03 -7.32
C ILE A 87 2.25 7.30 -8.40
N GLY A 88 2.98 6.26 -8.00
CA GLY A 88 3.76 5.45 -8.92
C GLY A 88 2.92 4.42 -9.68
N SER A 89 3.54 3.72 -10.62
CA SER A 89 2.84 2.77 -11.50
C SER A 89 2.23 1.60 -10.72
N SER A 90 2.93 1.04 -9.73
CA SER A 90 2.40 -0.04 -8.91
C SER A 90 1.18 0.42 -8.12
N THR A 91 1.23 1.62 -7.55
CA THR A 91 0.11 2.17 -6.80
C THR A 91 -1.08 2.45 -7.72
N ARG A 92 -0.85 2.93 -8.94
CA ARG A 92 -1.94 3.10 -9.92
C ARG A 92 -2.64 1.78 -10.23
N SER A 93 -1.87 0.71 -10.38
CA SER A 93 -2.42 -0.64 -10.60
C SER A 93 -3.27 -1.08 -9.40
N GLU A 94 -2.83 -0.80 -8.18
CA GLU A 94 -3.55 -1.14 -6.97
C GLU A 94 -4.85 -0.35 -6.83
N ILE A 95 -4.82 0.93 -7.17
CA ILE A 95 -6.03 1.77 -7.19
C ILE A 95 -7.05 1.21 -8.19
N ALA A 96 -6.60 0.90 -9.40
CA ALA A 96 -7.48 0.33 -10.43
C ALA A 96 -8.08 -1.01 -9.98
N TYR A 97 -7.27 -1.83 -9.31
CA TYR A 97 -7.72 -3.10 -8.79
C TYR A 97 -8.81 -2.93 -7.72
N ALA A 98 -8.58 -2.03 -6.75
CA ALA A 98 -9.57 -1.74 -5.71
C ALA A 98 -10.88 -1.22 -6.33
N GLN A 99 -10.78 -0.32 -7.30
CA GLN A 99 -11.94 0.23 -7.99
C GLN A 99 -12.71 -0.83 -8.76
N SER A 100 -12.01 -1.79 -9.38
CA SER A 100 -12.66 -2.90 -10.09
C SER A 100 -13.46 -3.79 -9.15
N GLN A 101 -13.13 -3.79 -7.87
CA GLN A 101 -13.86 -4.54 -6.84
C GLN A 101 -14.89 -3.69 -6.11
N GLY A 102 -15.11 -2.46 -6.53
CA GLY A 102 -16.08 -1.57 -5.91
C GLY A 102 -15.65 -1.06 -4.54
N LYS A 103 -14.36 -1.12 -4.21
CA LYS A 103 -13.86 -0.68 -2.91
C LYS A 103 -13.52 0.81 -2.94
N PRO A 104 -13.90 1.58 -1.90
CA PRO A 104 -13.54 2.99 -1.82
C PRO A 104 -12.03 3.19 -1.79
N VAL A 105 -11.59 4.30 -2.41
CA VAL A 105 -10.18 4.72 -2.43
C VAL A 105 -10.09 6.08 -1.74
N ARG A 106 -9.35 6.13 -0.65
CA ARG A 106 -9.08 7.37 0.07
C ARG A 106 -7.63 7.76 -0.17
N TYR A 107 -7.32 9.04 0.00
CA TYR A 107 -6.00 9.59 -0.27
C TYR A 107 -5.49 10.37 0.93
N LEU A 108 -4.17 10.32 1.17
CA LEU A 108 -3.52 11.14 2.18
C LEU A 108 -3.64 12.63 1.80
N GLU A 109 -3.40 12.94 0.52
CA GLU A 109 -3.53 14.27 -0.04
C GLU A 109 -4.56 14.22 -1.17
N PRO A 110 -5.27 15.33 -1.45
CA PRO A 110 -6.22 15.33 -2.56
C PRO A 110 -5.52 14.90 -3.85
N PRO A 111 -6.12 13.98 -4.63
CA PRO A 111 -5.50 13.57 -5.89
C PRO A 111 -5.53 14.73 -6.88
N ALA A 112 -4.53 14.75 -7.77
CA ALA A 112 -4.48 15.76 -8.82
C ALA A 112 -5.72 15.61 -9.71
N GLN A 113 -6.38 16.72 -9.99
CA GLN A 113 -7.51 16.75 -10.91
C GLN A 113 -6.98 16.89 -12.33
N THR A 114 -7.49 16.08 -13.22
CA THR A 114 -7.16 16.13 -14.63
C THR A 114 -8.29 16.78 -15.41
#